data_f4a6722b8ca294e22582642c0a7aec28
#
_entry.id   f4a6722b8ca294e22582642c0a7aec28
#
_cell.length_a   1.000
_cell.length_b   1.000
_cell.length_c   1.000
_cell.angle_alpha   90.00
_cell.angle_beta   90.00
_cell.angle_gamma   90.00
#
_symmetry.space_group_name_H-M   'P 1'
#
loop_
_entity.id
_entity.type
_entity.pdbx_description
1 polymer ?
#
loop_
_entity_poly.entity_id
_entity_poly.type
_entity_poly.pdbx_seq_one_letter_code
_entity_poly.pdbx_strand_id
1 'polypeptide(L)'
;MSETGCNSSKYKKGFTLIEILVVLIIISISTALITLNFSTLKSINSQINSFEKSVNFLTEESIVTGSIIAWHLDSNKQFANYILDNEKKEIDYDFDNSFLNEIVSLKKTFRFEDGTIIEIEEIQRDSPLMFFYPSGENSGGVIDIYHNDYIQRIVIKNNGKVINEVISY
;
A
#
# COMPACT_ATOMS: atom_id res chain seq x y z
N MET A 1 83.72 -2.22 -8.96
CA MET A 1 82.53 -2.90 -9.51
C MET A 1 81.31 -2.11 -8.99
N SER A 2 80.71 -1.33 -9.89
CA SER A 2 79.63 -0.45 -9.57
C SER A 2 78.34 -1.06 -10.17
N GLU A 3 77.39 -1.51 -9.33
CA GLU A 3 76.06 -1.96 -9.78
C GLU A 3 75.15 -0.79 -9.92
N THR A 4 74.76 -0.52 -11.15
CA THR A 4 73.71 0.45 -11.49
C THR A 4 72.33 -0.22 -11.34
N GLY A 5 71.65 0.09 -10.22
CA GLY A 5 70.24 -0.32 -10.01
C GLY A 5 69.32 0.41 -10.99
N CYS A 6 68.66 -0.38 -11.83
CA CYS A 6 67.66 0.11 -12.78
C CYS A 6 66.34 0.37 -12.04
N ASN A 7 66.04 1.64 -11.80
CA ASN A 7 64.82 2.05 -11.13
C ASN A 7 63.63 2.03 -12.14
N SER A 8 62.88 0.95 -12.15
CA SER A 8 61.68 0.79 -12.97
C SER A 8 60.58 1.71 -12.46
N SER A 9 60.47 2.85 -13.08
CA SER A 9 59.35 3.80 -12.85
C SER A 9 58.05 3.17 -13.33
N LYS A 10 57.21 2.70 -12.40
CA LYS A 10 55.84 2.28 -12.68
C LYS A 10 55.04 3.49 -13.10
N TYR A 11 54.72 3.62 -14.37
CA TYR A 11 53.79 4.62 -14.90
C TYR A 11 52.42 4.40 -14.21
N LYS A 12 52.02 5.30 -13.34
CA LYS A 12 50.66 5.37 -12.83
C LYS A 12 49.77 5.90 -13.96
N LYS A 13 48.96 5.04 -14.55
CA LYS A 13 47.94 5.44 -15.52
C LYS A 13 46.91 6.29 -14.75
N GLY A 14 46.83 7.57 -15.09
CA GLY A 14 45.74 8.44 -14.60
C GLY A 14 44.46 8.21 -15.41
N PHE A 15 43.31 8.50 -14.81
CA PHE A 15 42.03 8.46 -15.51
C PHE A 15 41.97 9.51 -16.63
N THR A 16 41.40 9.13 -17.77
CA THR A 16 41.15 10.04 -18.86
C THR A 16 39.91 10.89 -18.60
N LEU A 17 39.86 12.11 -19.11
CA LEU A 17 38.71 12.99 -18.95
C LEU A 17 37.44 12.37 -19.51
N ILE A 18 37.54 11.61 -20.62
CA ILE A 18 36.43 10.92 -21.24
C ILE A 18 35.89 9.77 -20.35
N GLU A 19 36.76 9.08 -19.62
CA GLU A 19 36.36 8.00 -18.72
C GLU A 19 35.52 8.52 -17.56
N ILE A 20 35.91 9.66 -16.98
CA ILE A 20 35.11 10.33 -15.93
C ILE A 20 33.77 10.83 -16.50
N LEU A 21 33.75 11.37 -17.73
CA LEU A 21 32.54 11.83 -18.37
C LEU A 21 31.54 10.68 -18.59
N VAL A 22 32.00 9.54 -19.08
CA VAL A 22 31.16 8.34 -19.27
C VAL A 22 30.60 7.84 -17.96
N VAL A 23 31.40 7.78 -16.89
CA VAL A 23 30.95 7.38 -15.56
C VAL A 23 29.88 8.32 -15.02
N LEU A 24 30.05 9.64 -15.20
CA LEU A 24 29.04 10.62 -14.78
C LEU A 24 27.71 10.47 -15.53
N ILE A 25 27.75 10.15 -16.83
CA ILE A 25 26.54 9.88 -17.62
C ILE A 25 25.84 8.64 -17.10
N ILE A 26 26.56 7.53 -16.83
CA ILE A 26 25.96 6.30 -16.32
C ILE A 26 25.32 6.53 -14.95
N ILE A 27 26.00 7.24 -14.04
CA ILE A 27 25.47 7.56 -12.71
C ILE A 27 24.21 8.42 -12.84
N SER A 28 24.21 9.42 -13.74
CA SER A 28 23.06 10.30 -13.96
C SER A 28 21.83 9.55 -14.47
N ILE A 29 22.00 8.63 -15.41
CA ILE A 29 20.91 7.79 -15.92
C ILE A 29 20.41 6.84 -14.82
N SER A 30 21.32 6.21 -14.07
CA SER A 30 20.98 5.29 -12.99
C SER A 30 20.19 5.98 -11.87
N THR A 31 20.60 7.18 -11.48
CA THR A 31 19.89 7.96 -10.45
C THR A 31 18.51 8.40 -10.92
N ALA A 32 18.35 8.77 -12.19
CA ALA A 32 17.04 9.11 -12.77
C ALA A 32 16.06 7.93 -12.72
N LEU A 33 16.50 6.71 -13.09
CA LEU A 33 15.68 5.50 -13.05
C LEU A 33 15.27 5.12 -11.61
N ILE A 34 16.17 5.27 -10.64
CA ILE A 34 15.89 5.00 -9.24
C ILE A 34 14.83 5.99 -8.71
N THR A 35 14.93 7.28 -9.05
CA THR A 35 14.02 8.32 -8.56
C THR A 35 12.58 8.10 -9.05
N LEU A 36 12.40 7.63 -10.28
CA LEU A 36 11.07 7.31 -10.83
C LEU A 36 10.38 6.16 -10.08
N ASN A 37 11.14 5.16 -9.64
CA ASN A 37 10.58 4.03 -8.87
C ASN A 37 10.26 4.41 -7.41
N PHE A 38 10.97 5.36 -6.81
CA PHE A 38 10.75 5.80 -5.42
C PHE A 38 9.41 6.53 -5.23
N SER A 39 8.92 7.25 -6.22
CA SER A 39 7.63 7.95 -6.14
C SER A 39 6.46 6.97 -6.01
N THR A 40 6.49 5.87 -6.76
CA THR A 40 5.49 4.81 -6.71
C THR A 40 5.49 4.09 -5.35
N LEU A 41 6.67 3.77 -4.81
CA LEU A 41 6.80 3.12 -3.49
C LEU A 41 6.32 4.02 -2.34
N LYS A 42 6.52 5.33 -2.43
CA LYS A 42 6.09 6.27 -1.40
C LYS A 42 4.56 6.44 -1.39
N SER A 43 3.93 6.48 -2.54
CA SER A 43 2.46 6.49 -2.69
C SER A 43 1.85 5.22 -2.09
N ILE A 44 2.35 4.05 -2.44
CA ILE A 44 1.92 2.75 -1.94
C ILE A 44 2.00 2.66 -0.41
N ASN A 45 3.08 3.13 0.22
CA ASN A 45 3.22 3.12 1.68
C ASN A 45 2.25 4.05 2.40
N SER A 46 1.94 5.22 1.83
CA SER A 46 0.96 6.13 2.44
C SER A 46 -0.46 5.55 2.44
N GLN A 47 -0.79 4.78 1.41
CA GLN A 47 -2.08 4.13 1.23
C GLN A 47 -2.34 3.02 2.27
N ILE A 48 -1.31 2.20 2.56
CA ILE A 48 -1.41 1.17 3.61
C ILE A 48 -1.66 1.81 4.96
N ASN A 49 -0.92 2.89 5.27
CA ASN A 49 -1.04 3.59 6.54
C ASN A 49 -2.46 4.13 6.76
N SER A 50 -3.17 4.51 5.71
CA SER A 50 -4.55 4.97 5.79
C SER A 50 -5.50 3.81 6.15
N PHE A 51 -5.44 2.68 5.44
CA PHE A 51 -6.24 1.50 5.75
C PHE A 51 -5.89 0.90 7.12
N GLU A 52 -4.62 0.83 7.46
CA GLU A 52 -4.17 0.32 8.76
C GLU A 52 -4.70 1.17 9.91
N LYS A 53 -4.69 2.50 9.78
CA LYS A 53 -5.30 3.40 10.77
C LYS A 53 -6.80 3.18 10.90
N SER A 54 -7.51 3.03 9.79
CA SER A 54 -8.96 2.75 9.79
C SER A 54 -9.26 1.41 10.48
N VAL A 55 -8.53 0.34 10.15
CA VAL A 55 -8.70 -0.99 10.74
C VAL A 55 -8.40 -0.96 12.25
N ASN A 56 -7.31 -0.31 12.67
CA ASN A 56 -6.94 -0.20 14.08
C ASN A 56 -8.00 0.58 14.86
N PHE A 57 -8.44 1.73 14.33
CA PHE A 57 -9.49 2.53 14.96
C PHE A 57 -10.78 1.73 15.13
N LEU A 58 -11.27 1.06 14.08
CA LEU A 58 -12.50 0.28 14.13
C LEU A 58 -12.40 -0.93 15.07
N THR A 59 -11.21 -1.55 15.15
CA THR A 59 -10.93 -2.61 16.11
C THR A 59 -11.00 -2.09 17.55
N GLU A 60 -10.30 -0.99 17.85
CA GLU A 60 -10.30 -0.37 19.17
C GLU A 60 -11.71 0.10 19.57
N GLU A 61 -12.43 0.73 18.64
CA GLU A 61 -13.80 1.22 18.88
C GLU A 61 -14.77 0.07 19.16
N SER A 62 -14.65 -1.05 18.46
CA SER A 62 -15.49 -2.22 18.71
C SER A 62 -15.24 -2.84 20.10
N ILE A 63 -13.99 -2.88 20.54
CA ILE A 63 -13.61 -3.36 21.88
C ILE A 63 -14.15 -2.42 22.96
N VAL A 64 -13.93 -1.10 22.80
CA VAL A 64 -14.30 -0.10 23.81
C VAL A 64 -15.81 0.00 23.99
N THR A 65 -16.56 -0.04 22.87
CA THR A 65 -18.02 0.07 22.90
C THR A 65 -18.73 -1.26 23.16
N GLY A 66 -18.03 -2.38 23.02
CA GLY A 66 -18.61 -3.71 23.10
C GLY A 66 -19.62 -4.01 21.99
N SER A 67 -19.54 -3.26 20.88
CA SER A 67 -20.50 -3.34 19.78
C SER A 67 -19.84 -3.90 18.52
N ILE A 68 -20.62 -4.62 17.71
CA ILE A 68 -20.17 -5.02 16.38
C ILE A 68 -20.24 -3.79 15.47
N ILE A 69 -19.16 -3.57 14.70
CA ILE A 69 -19.05 -2.48 13.74
C ILE A 69 -19.03 -3.05 12.34
N ALA A 70 -19.87 -2.52 11.47
CA ALA A 70 -19.88 -2.79 10.03
C ALA A 70 -19.11 -1.70 9.30
N TRP A 71 -18.10 -2.11 8.51
CA TRP A 71 -17.32 -1.21 7.67
C TRP A 71 -17.74 -1.32 6.22
N HIS A 72 -17.88 -0.19 5.59
CA HIS A 72 -18.33 -0.03 4.22
C HIS A 72 -17.29 0.72 3.40
N LEU A 73 -17.17 0.32 2.16
CA LEU A 73 -16.32 0.97 1.16
C LEU A 73 -17.14 1.24 -0.09
N ASP A 74 -17.22 2.48 -0.48
CA ASP A 74 -17.78 2.94 -1.75
C ASP A 74 -16.62 3.29 -2.70
N SER A 75 -16.90 3.66 -3.92
CA SER A 75 -15.91 4.02 -4.96
C SER A 75 -14.86 5.02 -4.48
N ASN A 76 -15.25 5.96 -3.61
CA ASN A 76 -14.42 7.08 -3.15
C ASN A 76 -14.52 7.38 -1.65
N LYS A 77 -15.29 6.61 -0.88
CA LYS A 77 -15.55 6.90 0.54
C LYS A 77 -15.55 5.63 1.38
N GLN A 78 -14.96 5.73 2.57
CA GLN A 78 -15.11 4.78 3.67
C GLN A 78 -16.10 5.33 4.68
N PHE A 79 -16.91 4.47 5.28
CA PHE A 79 -17.73 4.79 6.45
C PHE A 79 -18.01 3.53 7.27
N ALA A 80 -18.42 3.70 8.50
CA ALA A 80 -18.71 2.60 9.39
C ALA A 80 -19.93 2.87 10.26
N ASN A 81 -20.66 1.82 10.63
CA ASN A 81 -21.86 1.88 11.47
C ASN A 81 -21.77 0.88 12.61
N TYR A 82 -22.28 1.26 13.77
CA TYR A 82 -22.60 0.29 14.82
C TYR A 82 -23.77 -0.58 14.37
N ILE A 83 -23.68 -1.89 14.64
CA ILE A 83 -24.82 -2.80 14.50
C ILE A 83 -25.51 -2.87 15.85
N LEU A 84 -26.58 -2.15 15.99
CA LEU A 84 -27.48 -2.17 17.15
C LEU A 84 -28.78 -2.85 16.71
N ASP A 85 -29.50 -3.48 17.67
CA ASP A 85 -30.64 -4.38 17.42
C ASP A 85 -31.71 -3.88 16.45
N ASN A 86 -31.86 -2.56 16.22
CA ASN A 86 -32.81 -1.98 15.26
C ASN A 86 -32.37 -0.65 14.63
N GLU A 87 -31.18 -0.16 14.90
CA GLU A 87 -30.70 1.14 14.39
C GLU A 87 -29.27 1.03 13.87
N LYS A 88 -29.04 1.58 12.68
CA LYS A 88 -27.70 1.81 12.17
C LYS A 88 -27.27 3.20 12.61
N LYS A 89 -26.30 3.30 13.50
CA LYS A 89 -25.69 4.57 13.91
C LYS A 89 -24.32 4.70 13.24
N GLU A 90 -24.17 5.68 12.37
CA GLU A 90 -22.89 5.98 11.73
C GLU A 90 -21.85 6.44 12.75
N ILE A 91 -20.63 5.99 12.59
CA ILE A 91 -19.48 6.36 13.42
C ILE A 91 -18.94 7.67 12.89
N ASP A 92 -18.90 8.70 13.76
CA ASP A 92 -18.31 9.99 13.44
C ASP A 92 -16.77 9.90 13.52
N TYR A 93 -16.16 9.42 12.43
CA TYR A 93 -14.72 9.33 12.26
C TYR A 93 -14.31 9.83 10.87
N ASP A 94 -13.31 10.69 10.82
CA ASP A 94 -12.78 11.23 9.57
C ASP A 94 -11.81 10.24 8.92
N PHE A 95 -12.38 9.32 8.12
CA PHE A 95 -11.60 8.37 7.35
C PHE A 95 -10.78 9.08 6.28
N ASP A 96 -9.49 8.78 6.20
CA ASP A 96 -8.65 9.27 5.12
C ASP A 96 -9.02 8.59 3.79
N ASN A 97 -9.78 9.30 2.97
CA ASN A 97 -10.24 8.84 1.66
C ASN A 97 -9.33 9.31 0.50
N SER A 98 -8.19 9.94 0.79
CA SER A 98 -7.28 10.47 -0.26
C SER A 98 -6.87 9.39 -1.26
N PHE A 99 -6.54 8.21 -0.75
CA PHE A 99 -6.19 7.06 -1.58
C PHE A 99 -7.33 6.61 -2.51
N LEU A 100 -8.56 6.53 -2.02
CA LEU A 100 -9.71 6.11 -2.83
C LEU A 100 -9.98 7.09 -3.97
N ASN A 101 -9.75 8.37 -3.74
CA ASN A 101 -9.88 9.41 -4.76
C ASN A 101 -8.84 9.24 -5.89
N GLU A 102 -7.62 8.78 -5.57
CA GLU A 102 -6.59 8.52 -6.58
C GLU A 102 -6.93 7.32 -7.47
N ILE A 103 -7.66 6.34 -6.96
CA ILE A 103 -8.00 5.10 -7.66
C ILE A 103 -9.46 5.00 -8.08
N VAL A 104 -10.21 6.12 -8.06
CA VAL A 104 -11.66 6.13 -8.32
C VAL A 104 -12.02 5.51 -9.68
N SER A 105 -11.18 5.72 -10.71
CA SER A 105 -11.39 5.19 -12.07
C SER A 105 -10.89 3.76 -12.28
N LEU A 106 -10.23 3.16 -11.28
CA LEU A 106 -9.69 1.81 -11.39
C LEU A 106 -10.71 0.78 -10.93
N LYS A 107 -10.74 -0.36 -11.62
CA LYS A 107 -11.52 -1.51 -11.18
C LYS A 107 -11.00 -1.97 -9.81
N LYS A 108 -11.94 -2.18 -8.87
CA LYS A 108 -11.68 -2.64 -7.51
C LYS A 108 -12.59 -3.81 -7.18
N THR A 109 -12.03 -4.87 -6.62
CA THR A 109 -12.80 -6.01 -6.13
C THR A 109 -12.52 -6.25 -4.66
N PHE A 110 -13.52 -6.72 -3.93
CA PHE A 110 -13.36 -7.22 -2.57
C PHE A 110 -13.59 -8.72 -2.55
N ARG A 111 -12.69 -9.45 -1.91
CA ARG A 111 -12.81 -10.89 -1.70
C ARG A 111 -13.02 -11.16 -0.22
N PHE A 112 -14.12 -11.82 0.10
CA PHE A 112 -14.45 -12.29 1.43
C PHE A 112 -13.62 -13.53 1.81
N GLU A 113 -13.61 -13.87 3.09
CA GLU A 113 -12.90 -15.05 3.61
C GLU A 113 -13.44 -16.38 3.03
N ASP A 114 -14.73 -16.45 2.71
CA ASP A 114 -15.38 -17.59 2.05
C ASP A 114 -15.01 -17.75 0.57
N GLY A 115 -14.21 -16.83 0.02
CA GLY A 115 -13.80 -16.79 -1.38
C GLY A 115 -14.74 -16.05 -2.31
N THR A 116 -15.89 -15.57 -1.84
CA THR A 116 -16.82 -14.75 -2.64
C THR A 116 -16.11 -13.46 -3.05
N ILE A 117 -16.23 -13.10 -4.34
CA ILE A 117 -15.64 -11.86 -4.89
C ILE A 117 -16.77 -10.97 -5.40
N ILE A 118 -16.70 -9.70 -5.03
CA ILE A 118 -17.63 -8.67 -5.48
C ILE A 118 -16.87 -7.47 -6.04
N GLU A 119 -17.47 -6.76 -6.98
CA GLU A 119 -16.94 -5.50 -7.50
C GLU A 119 -17.40 -4.35 -6.61
N ILE A 120 -16.47 -3.49 -6.16
CA ILE A 120 -16.78 -2.44 -5.17
C ILE A 120 -17.73 -1.39 -5.74
N GLU A 121 -17.70 -1.14 -7.06
CA GLU A 121 -18.58 -0.19 -7.73
C GLU A 121 -20.05 -0.65 -7.83
N GLU A 122 -20.28 -1.96 -7.78
CA GLU A 122 -21.60 -2.58 -7.85
C GLU A 122 -22.27 -2.75 -6.48
N ILE A 123 -21.54 -2.46 -5.41
CA ILE A 123 -22.05 -2.64 -4.05
C ILE A 123 -23.08 -1.58 -3.73
N GLN A 124 -24.26 -2.04 -3.32
CA GLN A 124 -25.24 -1.15 -2.71
C GLN A 124 -24.64 -0.59 -1.40
N ARG A 125 -24.73 0.71 -1.17
CA ARG A 125 -24.21 1.42 0.02
C ARG A 125 -24.53 0.75 1.36
N ASP A 126 -25.55 -0.09 1.40
CA ASP A 126 -26.03 -0.74 2.62
C ASP A 126 -25.33 -2.07 2.94
N SER A 127 -24.50 -2.61 2.03
CA SER A 127 -23.82 -3.89 2.25
C SER A 127 -22.43 -3.67 2.84
N PRO A 128 -22.15 -4.12 4.08
CA PRO A 128 -20.84 -4.01 4.68
C PRO A 128 -19.86 -4.97 4.02
N LEU A 129 -18.61 -4.55 3.90
CA LEU A 129 -17.51 -5.39 3.41
C LEU A 129 -16.85 -6.18 4.54
N MET A 130 -16.76 -5.57 5.72
CA MET A 130 -16.12 -6.19 6.87
C MET A 130 -16.88 -5.90 8.16
N PHE A 131 -16.72 -6.80 9.13
CA PHE A 131 -17.20 -6.63 10.48
C PHE A 131 -16.04 -6.64 11.46
N PHE A 132 -16.14 -5.79 12.49
CA PHE A 132 -15.22 -5.74 13.62
C PHE A 132 -15.99 -6.16 14.86
N TYR A 133 -15.37 -7.06 15.64
CA TYR A 133 -16.02 -7.68 16.80
C TYR A 133 -15.40 -7.20 18.11
N PRO A 134 -16.17 -7.15 19.20
CA PRO A 134 -15.65 -6.79 20.53
C PRO A 134 -14.51 -7.68 21.04
N SER A 135 -14.31 -8.85 20.43
CA SER A 135 -13.15 -9.73 20.70
C SER A 135 -11.82 -9.16 20.23
N GLY A 136 -11.84 -8.08 19.42
CA GLY A 136 -10.65 -7.54 18.74
C GLY A 136 -10.33 -8.20 17.41
N GLU A 137 -11.16 -9.15 16.98
CA GLU A 137 -11.06 -9.77 15.66
C GLU A 137 -11.91 -9.01 14.63
N ASN A 138 -11.65 -9.25 13.36
CA ASN A 138 -12.49 -8.81 12.26
C ASN A 138 -12.74 -9.94 11.27
N SER A 139 -13.69 -9.77 10.35
CA SER A 139 -14.03 -10.78 9.35
C SER A 139 -12.97 -11.01 8.29
N GLY A 140 -11.90 -10.20 8.28
CA GLY A 140 -10.88 -10.27 7.22
C GLY A 140 -11.40 -9.93 5.83
N GLY A 141 -10.48 -9.85 4.87
CA GLY A 141 -10.81 -9.64 3.47
C GLY A 141 -9.63 -9.20 2.63
N VAL A 142 -9.82 -9.19 1.32
CA VAL A 142 -8.78 -8.79 0.37
C VAL A 142 -9.37 -7.79 -0.62
N ILE A 143 -8.71 -6.65 -0.76
CA ILE A 143 -9.02 -5.66 -1.79
C ILE A 143 -7.99 -5.81 -2.91
N ASP A 144 -8.45 -6.11 -4.12
CA ASP A 144 -7.63 -6.12 -5.33
C ASP A 144 -7.94 -4.88 -6.18
N ILE A 145 -6.93 -4.08 -6.48
CA ILE A 145 -7.01 -2.87 -7.30
C ILE A 145 -6.24 -3.13 -8.59
N TYR A 146 -6.93 -3.02 -9.72
CA TYR A 146 -6.39 -3.39 -11.03
C TYR A 146 -5.78 -2.17 -11.73
N HIS A 147 -4.45 -2.10 -11.75
CA HIS A 147 -3.68 -1.15 -12.54
C HIS A 147 -3.37 -1.73 -13.94
N ASN A 148 -2.84 -0.91 -14.85
CA ASN A 148 -2.54 -1.36 -16.22
C ASN A 148 -1.50 -2.49 -16.28
N ASP A 149 -0.47 -2.44 -15.41
CA ASP A 149 0.68 -3.34 -15.46
C ASP A 149 0.79 -4.26 -14.24
N TYR A 150 -0.03 -4.05 -13.21
CA TYR A 150 0.01 -4.83 -11.97
C TYR A 150 -1.32 -4.78 -11.21
N ILE A 151 -1.50 -5.72 -10.29
CA ILE A 151 -2.58 -5.70 -9.29
C ILE A 151 -1.97 -5.29 -7.95
N GLN A 152 -2.52 -4.25 -7.34
CA GLN A 152 -2.24 -3.95 -5.94
C GLN A 152 -3.23 -4.70 -5.07
N ARG A 153 -2.72 -5.53 -4.18
CA ARG A 153 -3.51 -6.36 -3.26
C ARG A 153 -3.33 -5.90 -1.83
N ILE A 154 -4.41 -5.51 -1.18
CA ILE A 154 -4.45 -5.16 0.23
C ILE A 154 -5.15 -6.28 0.98
N VAL A 155 -4.40 -7.03 1.80
CA VAL A 155 -4.92 -8.12 2.62
C VAL A 155 -5.13 -7.62 4.03
N ILE A 156 -6.37 -7.69 4.53
CA ILE A 156 -6.74 -7.37 5.90
C ILE A 156 -6.99 -8.69 6.62
N LYS A 157 -6.11 -9.03 7.56
CA LYS A 157 -6.22 -10.27 8.33
C LYS A 157 -7.17 -10.11 9.51
N ASN A 158 -7.76 -11.21 9.97
CA ASN A 158 -8.69 -11.24 11.10
C ASN A 158 -8.13 -10.64 12.40
N ASN A 159 -6.81 -10.62 12.56
CA ASN A 159 -6.11 -9.99 13.68
C ASN A 159 -5.78 -8.50 13.48
N GLY A 160 -6.37 -7.85 12.49
CA GLY A 160 -6.17 -6.44 12.18
C GLY A 160 -4.91 -6.10 11.38
N LYS A 161 -4.04 -7.08 11.10
CA LYS A 161 -2.83 -6.83 10.30
C LYS A 161 -3.18 -6.54 8.85
N VAL A 162 -2.73 -5.40 8.33
CA VAL A 162 -2.85 -5.02 6.91
C VAL A 162 -1.54 -5.31 6.19
N ILE A 163 -1.62 -5.98 5.05
CA ILE A 163 -0.48 -6.33 4.20
C ILE A 163 -0.78 -5.83 2.79
N ASN A 164 0.20 -5.20 2.14
CA ASN A 164 0.10 -4.80 0.74
C ASN A 164 1.08 -5.62 -0.10
N GLU A 165 0.58 -6.13 -1.22
CA GLU A 165 1.33 -6.93 -2.17
C GLU A 165 1.13 -6.33 -3.57
N VAL A 166 2.17 -6.36 -4.39
CA VAL A 166 2.11 -5.98 -5.80
C VAL A 166 2.35 -7.23 -6.63
N ILE A 167 1.38 -7.55 -7.48
CA ILE A 167 1.39 -8.74 -8.34
C ILE A 167 1.50 -8.24 -9.78
N SER A 168 2.65 -8.47 -10.41
CA SER A 168 2.85 -8.16 -11.84
C SER A 168 2.15 -9.19 -12.72
N TYR A 169 1.64 -8.74 -13.86
CA TYR A 169 1.08 -9.64 -14.89
C TYR A 169 2.16 -10.41 -15.61
#